data_7e8c60e2a181891d0a22c9dba434d573
#
_entry.id   7e8c60e2a181891d0a22c9dba434d573
#
_cell.length_a   1.000
_cell.length_b   1.000
_cell.length_c   1.000
_cell.angle_alpha   90.00
_cell.angle_beta   90.00
_cell.angle_gamma   90.00
#
_symmetry.space_group_name_H-M   'P 1'
#
loop_
_entity.id
_entity.type
_entity.pdbx_description
1 polymer ?
#
loop_
_entity_poly.entity_id
_entity_poly.type
_entity_poly.pdbx_seq_one_letter_code
_entity_poly.pdbx_strand_id
1 'polypeptide(L)'
;KVFNMKRLLLILILTLSYQSLTKADDISDFQIEGISVGDNLLDHFSKEEINKRDIFYYPKSKKFVGISFANQNFYKIFKSVQFTFSENDKKIVGIGGRIFFPNDIQGCLKKKDEIVKELSEMFGNEVTIQEVSKAHRADKSGKSKIPLFILFLRMMMQ
;
A
#
# COMPACT_ATOMS: atom_id res chain seq x y z
N LYS A 1 -20.77 -37.69 -38.10
CA LYS A 1 -20.26 -37.76 -36.72
C LYS A 1 -20.86 -36.58 -35.96
N VAL A 2 -21.96 -36.81 -35.22
CA VAL A 2 -22.58 -35.80 -34.35
C VAL A 2 -21.66 -35.61 -33.19
N PHE A 3 -20.91 -34.53 -33.19
CA PHE A 3 -20.09 -34.15 -32.05
C PHE A 3 -21.05 -33.82 -30.92
N ASN A 4 -20.93 -34.54 -29.81
CA ASN A 4 -21.90 -34.54 -28.73
C ASN A 4 -21.90 -33.16 -28.04
N MET A 5 -22.81 -32.25 -28.44
CA MET A 5 -22.96 -30.88 -27.93
C MET A 5 -22.99 -30.84 -26.38
N LYS A 6 -23.53 -31.89 -25.75
CA LYS A 6 -23.52 -32.01 -24.28
C LYS A 6 -22.10 -32.10 -23.69
N ARG A 7 -21.17 -32.80 -24.36
CA ARG A 7 -19.77 -32.90 -23.93
C ARG A 7 -19.01 -31.57 -24.12
N LEU A 8 -19.32 -30.88 -25.22
CA LEU A 8 -18.74 -29.57 -25.50
C LEU A 8 -19.20 -28.51 -24.47
N LEU A 9 -20.47 -28.54 -24.11
CA LEU A 9 -21.06 -27.68 -23.09
C LEU A 9 -20.45 -27.95 -21.69
N LEU A 10 -20.21 -29.22 -21.35
CA LEU A 10 -19.59 -29.64 -20.10
C LEU A 10 -18.13 -29.17 -19.99
N ILE A 11 -17.39 -29.26 -21.09
CA ILE A 11 -16.02 -28.76 -21.16
C ILE A 11 -16.00 -27.22 -21.02
N LEU A 12 -16.93 -26.52 -21.68
CA LEU A 12 -17.05 -25.06 -21.59
C LEU A 12 -17.39 -24.60 -20.16
N ILE A 13 -18.30 -25.30 -19.48
CA ILE A 13 -18.63 -25.01 -18.09
C ILE A 13 -17.43 -25.27 -17.16
N LEU A 14 -16.70 -26.37 -17.38
CA LEU A 14 -15.49 -26.69 -16.61
C LEU A 14 -14.38 -25.65 -16.82
N THR A 15 -14.17 -25.17 -18.04
CA THR A 15 -13.14 -24.13 -18.31
C THR A 15 -13.51 -22.77 -17.74
N LEU A 16 -14.80 -22.41 -17.69
CA LEU A 16 -15.28 -21.19 -17.05
C LEU A 16 -15.22 -21.25 -15.52
N SER A 17 -15.26 -22.44 -14.93
CA SER A 17 -15.15 -22.63 -13.48
C SER A 17 -13.71 -22.52 -12.96
N TYR A 18 -12.70 -22.56 -13.84
CA TYR A 18 -11.29 -22.37 -13.50
C TYR A 18 -10.83 -20.90 -13.58
N GLN A 19 -11.73 -19.96 -13.76
CA GLN A 19 -11.43 -18.57 -13.43
C GLN A 19 -11.42 -18.46 -11.90
N SER A 20 -10.37 -19.03 -11.30
CA SER A 20 -9.99 -18.69 -9.93
C SER A 20 -9.96 -17.18 -9.86
N LEU A 21 -10.79 -16.62 -9.01
CA LEU A 21 -10.61 -15.30 -8.47
C LEU A 21 -9.16 -15.25 -8.00
N THR A 22 -8.26 -14.69 -8.79
CA THR A 22 -6.94 -14.34 -8.34
C THR A 22 -7.16 -13.27 -7.27
N LYS A 23 -7.29 -13.71 -6.03
CA LYS A 23 -7.11 -12.84 -4.88
C LYS A 23 -5.72 -12.24 -5.03
N ALA A 24 -5.60 -10.96 -4.74
CA ALA A 24 -4.32 -10.33 -4.53
C ALA A 24 -3.65 -11.00 -3.32
N ASP A 25 -3.01 -12.14 -3.56
CA ASP A 25 -2.32 -12.92 -2.53
C ASP A 25 -0.91 -12.36 -2.26
N ASP A 26 -0.51 -11.30 -3.00
CA ASP A 26 0.82 -10.73 -2.88
C ASP A 26 0.73 -9.21 -2.61
N ILE A 27 1.49 -8.76 -1.60
CA ILE A 27 1.66 -7.34 -1.29
C ILE A 27 2.22 -6.54 -2.48
N SER A 28 2.83 -7.19 -3.47
CA SER A 28 3.28 -6.57 -4.72
C SER A 28 2.13 -5.98 -5.55
N ASP A 29 0.90 -6.47 -5.37
CA ASP A 29 -0.28 -5.92 -6.04
C ASP A 29 -0.74 -4.60 -5.43
N PHE A 30 -0.27 -4.30 -4.21
CA PHE A 30 -0.56 -3.02 -3.56
C PHE A 30 0.31 -1.90 -4.14
N GLN A 31 -0.35 -0.90 -4.70
CA GLN A 31 0.30 0.24 -5.36
C GLN A 31 -0.14 1.57 -4.74
N ILE A 32 0.81 2.49 -4.64
CA ILE A 32 0.53 3.90 -4.35
C ILE A 32 1.07 4.72 -5.53
N GLU A 33 0.19 5.43 -6.24
CA GLU A 33 0.50 6.25 -7.42
C GLU A 33 1.22 5.44 -8.53
N GLY A 34 0.86 4.16 -8.68
CA GLY A 34 1.44 3.26 -9.68
C GLY A 34 2.80 2.68 -9.32
N ILE A 35 3.23 2.82 -8.08
CA ILE A 35 4.50 2.28 -7.57
C ILE A 35 4.21 1.21 -6.52
N SER A 36 4.84 0.04 -6.66
CA SER A 36 4.63 -1.13 -5.80
C SER A 36 5.79 -1.41 -4.84
N VAL A 37 5.50 -2.15 -3.78
CA VAL A 37 6.54 -2.81 -3.00
C VAL A 37 7.17 -3.90 -3.89
N GLY A 38 8.50 -3.91 -3.94
CA GLY A 38 9.24 -4.81 -4.83
C GLY A 38 9.85 -4.13 -6.05
N ASP A 39 9.30 -2.97 -6.47
CA ASP A 39 9.88 -2.19 -7.57
C ASP A 39 11.27 -1.66 -7.23
N ASN A 40 12.01 -1.29 -8.27
CA ASN A 40 13.25 -0.54 -8.10
C ASN A 40 12.94 0.96 -8.09
N LEU A 41 13.44 1.68 -7.09
CA LEU A 41 13.22 3.12 -6.98
C LEU A 41 13.72 3.89 -8.22
N LEU A 42 14.75 3.38 -8.88
CA LEU A 42 15.33 3.99 -10.08
C LEU A 42 14.47 3.81 -11.34
N ASP A 43 13.47 2.94 -11.33
CA ASP A 43 12.51 2.81 -12.44
C ASP A 43 11.51 3.97 -12.45
N HIS A 44 11.35 4.66 -11.30
CA HIS A 44 10.39 5.73 -11.12
C HIS A 44 11.01 7.12 -10.93
N PHE A 45 12.25 7.17 -10.41
CA PHE A 45 12.95 8.41 -10.10
C PHE A 45 14.39 8.37 -10.59
N SER A 46 14.85 9.45 -11.22
CA SER A 46 16.25 9.57 -11.65
C SER A 46 17.20 9.66 -10.44
N LYS A 47 18.48 9.34 -10.67
CA LYS A 47 19.51 9.48 -9.62
C LYS A 47 19.65 10.93 -9.15
N GLU A 48 19.47 11.88 -10.06
CA GLU A 48 19.52 13.31 -9.74
C GLU A 48 18.38 13.75 -8.83
N GLU A 49 17.17 13.21 -9.02
CA GLU A 49 16.03 13.49 -8.16
C GLU A 49 16.22 12.88 -6.76
N ILE A 50 16.74 11.66 -6.69
CA ILE A 50 17.04 10.99 -5.43
C ILE A 50 18.11 11.74 -4.65
N ASN A 51 19.20 12.14 -5.31
CA ASN A 51 20.33 12.83 -4.67
C ASN A 51 19.99 14.25 -4.17
N LYS A 52 18.95 14.87 -4.70
CA LYS A 52 18.46 16.19 -4.24
C LYS A 52 17.56 16.10 -2.99
N ARG A 53 17.25 14.90 -2.52
CA ARG A 53 16.33 14.69 -1.40
C ARG A 53 17.08 14.26 -0.14
N ASP A 54 16.52 14.63 1.01
CA ASP A 54 17.00 14.14 2.29
C ASP A 54 16.65 12.66 2.46
N ILE A 55 17.70 11.88 2.68
CA ILE A 55 17.59 10.45 2.98
C ILE A 55 17.72 10.29 4.49
N PHE A 56 16.82 9.52 5.10
CA PHE A 56 16.92 9.21 6.52
C PHE A 56 17.17 7.73 6.73
N TYR A 57 18.07 7.44 7.69
CA TYR A 57 18.45 6.08 8.05
C TYR A 57 17.65 5.63 9.27
N TYR A 58 17.22 4.38 9.25
CA TYR A 58 16.57 3.79 10.42
C TYR A 58 17.61 3.52 11.50
N PRO A 59 17.38 3.94 12.78
CA PRO A 59 18.41 3.90 13.83
C PRO A 59 18.99 2.53 14.11
N LYS A 60 18.20 1.47 13.89
CA LYS A 60 18.58 0.08 14.19
C LYS A 60 19.08 -0.71 12.98
N SER A 61 18.95 -0.19 11.78
CA SER A 61 19.32 -0.90 10.56
C SER A 61 19.87 0.09 9.54
N LYS A 62 21.13 -0.07 9.17
CA LYS A 62 21.74 0.65 8.06
C LYS A 62 21.39 0.06 6.69
N LYS A 63 20.68 -1.05 6.67
CA LYS A 63 20.29 -1.77 5.44
C LYS A 63 19.19 -1.04 4.66
N PHE A 64 18.29 -0.39 5.39
CA PHE A 64 17.15 0.29 4.79
C PHE A 64 17.20 1.79 5.04
N VAL A 65 16.81 2.53 4.04
CA VAL A 65 16.76 3.99 4.06
C VAL A 65 15.38 4.46 3.61
N GLY A 66 14.99 5.63 4.10
CA GLY A 66 13.75 6.28 3.73
C GLY A 66 13.99 7.55 2.94
N ILE A 67 13.13 7.83 1.97
CA ILE A 67 13.12 9.04 1.16
C ILE A 67 11.68 9.49 0.94
N SER A 68 11.44 10.78 0.82
CA SER A 68 10.10 11.31 0.55
C SER A 68 10.10 12.20 -0.69
N PHE A 69 9.11 11.98 -1.54
CA PHE A 69 8.82 12.82 -2.69
C PHE A 69 7.49 13.52 -2.47
N ALA A 70 7.46 14.82 -2.61
CA ALA A 70 6.26 15.63 -2.49
C ALA A 70 5.94 16.31 -3.82
N ASN A 71 4.64 16.54 -4.06
CA ASN A 71 4.13 17.32 -5.18
C ASN A 71 4.65 16.88 -6.54
N GLN A 72 4.76 15.56 -6.78
CA GLN A 72 5.09 15.05 -8.10
C GLN A 72 3.90 15.23 -9.04
N ASN A 73 4.16 15.60 -10.30
CA ASN A 73 3.12 15.89 -11.29
C ASN A 73 2.24 14.68 -11.60
N PHE A 74 2.74 13.46 -11.40
CA PHE A 74 2.01 12.23 -11.63
C PHE A 74 1.17 11.77 -10.42
N TYR A 75 1.34 12.39 -9.26
CA TYR A 75 0.53 12.06 -8.08
C TYR A 75 -0.90 12.59 -8.25
N LYS A 76 -1.87 11.67 -8.16
CA LYS A 76 -3.30 11.97 -8.31
C LYS A 76 -4.00 12.21 -6.98
N ILE A 77 -3.60 11.45 -5.98
CA ILE A 77 -4.29 11.38 -4.67
C ILE A 77 -3.40 11.93 -3.56
N PHE A 78 -2.14 11.50 -3.52
CA PHE A 78 -1.25 11.82 -2.42
C PHE A 78 -0.47 13.11 -2.66
N LYS A 79 -0.30 13.91 -1.61
CA LYS A 79 0.55 15.12 -1.66
C LYS A 79 2.03 14.81 -1.45
N SER A 80 2.32 13.67 -0.82
CA SER A 80 3.67 13.17 -0.61
C SER A 80 3.63 11.66 -0.49
N VAL A 81 4.59 10.99 -1.09
CA VAL A 81 4.83 9.55 -0.92
C VAL A 81 6.21 9.35 -0.35
N GLN A 82 6.30 8.50 0.66
CA GLN A 82 7.52 8.08 1.29
C GLN A 82 7.84 6.65 0.89
N PHE A 83 9.06 6.41 0.46
CA PHE A 83 9.56 5.08 0.15
C PHE A 83 10.59 4.66 1.19
N THR A 84 10.48 3.41 1.62
CA THR A 84 11.54 2.70 2.33
C THR A 84 12.15 1.71 1.36
N PHE A 85 13.44 1.75 1.14
CA PHE A 85 14.11 0.90 0.17
C PHE A 85 15.44 0.36 0.71
N SER A 86 15.91 -0.72 0.12
CA SER A 86 17.24 -1.28 0.38
C SER A 86 18.30 -0.37 -0.25
N GLU A 87 19.30 0.02 0.53
CA GLU A 87 20.33 0.94 0.06
C GLU A 87 21.20 0.33 -1.06
N ASN A 88 21.37 -0.99 -1.06
CA ASN A 88 22.26 -1.67 -1.99
C ASN A 88 21.67 -1.78 -3.39
N ASP A 89 20.45 -2.26 -3.51
CA ASP A 89 19.79 -2.60 -4.78
C ASP A 89 18.64 -1.67 -5.15
N LYS A 90 18.36 -0.66 -4.31
CA LYS A 90 17.27 0.30 -4.46
C LYS A 90 15.87 -0.32 -4.52
N LYS A 91 15.73 -1.58 -4.09
CA LYS A 91 14.46 -2.27 -4.05
C LYS A 91 13.55 -1.67 -2.97
N ILE A 92 12.34 -1.28 -3.34
CA ILE A 92 11.32 -0.72 -2.44
C ILE A 92 10.79 -1.85 -1.55
N VAL A 93 10.83 -1.64 -0.23
CA VAL A 93 10.34 -2.58 0.78
C VAL A 93 9.17 -2.01 1.59
N GLY A 94 8.83 -0.76 1.37
CA GLY A 94 7.70 -0.11 2.00
C GLY A 94 7.33 1.20 1.34
N ILE A 95 6.03 1.49 1.28
CA ILE A 95 5.47 2.70 0.69
C ILE A 95 4.47 3.31 1.66
N GLY A 96 4.48 4.64 1.80
CA GLY A 96 3.51 5.36 2.59
C GLY A 96 3.06 6.65 1.93
N GLY A 97 1.77 6.79 1.67
CA GLY A 97 1.16 7.99 1.11
C GLY A 97 0.69 8.95 2.21
N ARG A 98 0.75 10.25 1.95
CA ARG A 98 0.25 11.31 2.84
C ARG A 98 -0.74 12.21 2.11
N ILE A 99 -1.90 12.39 2.74
CA ILE A 99 -2.91 13.35 2.33
C ILE A 99 -3.09 14.35 3.49
N PHE A 100 -3.17 15.62 3.16
CA PHE A 100 -3.36 16.68 4.17
C PHE A 100 -4.79 17.22 4.10
N PHE A 101 -5.39 17.39 5.25
CA PHE A 101 -6.74 17.97 5.42
C PHE A 101 -6.66 19.19 6.36
N PRO A 102 -6.15 20.34 5.89
CA PRO A 102 -6.06 21.54 6.72
C PRO A 102 -7.45 21.94 7.21
N ASN A 103 -7.64 21.95 8.53
CA ASN A 103 -8.89 22.34 9.19
C ASN A 103 -10.13 21.50 8.84
N ASP A 104 -9.96 20.31 8.23
CA ASP A 104 -11.04 19.40 7.88
C ASP A 104 -10.82 18.01 8.48
N ILE A 105 -11.05 17.90 9.78
CA ILE A 105 -10.92 16.62 10.50
C ILE A 105 -11.95 15.60 10.05
N GLN A 106 -13.16 16.03 9.67
CA GLN A 106 -14.22 15.12 9.23
C GLN A 106 -13.88 14.51 7.87
N GLY A 107 -13.38 15.30 6.93
CA GLY A 107 -12.88 14.81 5.64
C GLY A 107 -11.69 13.84 5.83
N CYS A 108 -10.80 14.14 6.76
CA CYS A 108 -9.69 13.25 7.11
C CYS A 108 -10.18 11.89 7.62
N LEU A 109 -11.12 11.88 8.56
CA LEU A 109 -11.68 10.65 9.13
C LEU A 109 -12.44 9.84 8.07
N LYS A 110 -13.25 10.50 7.25
CA LYS A 110 -13.96 9.86 6.14
C LYS A 110 -13.00 9.20 5.15
N LYS A 111 -11.94 9.91 4.72
CA LYS A 111 -10.95 9.36 3.79
C LYS A 111 -10.19 8.18 4.42
N LYS A 112 -9.88 8.24 5.70
CA LYS A 112 -9.29 7.13 6.45
C LYS A 112 -10.20 5.89 6.39
N ASP A 113 -11.50 6.04 6.65
CA ASP A 113 -12.46 4.93 6.64
C ASP A 113 -12.61 4.33 5.22
N GLU A 114 -12.61 5.17 4.18
CA GLU A 114 -12.60 4.74 2.79
C GLU A 114 -11.36 3.86 2.49
N ILE A 115 -10.17 4.32 2.86
CA ILE A 115 -8.92 3.57 2.66
C ILE A 115 -8.95 2.23 3.42
N VAL A 116 -9.40 2.22 4.68
CA VAL A 116 -9.52 1.00 5.47
C VAL A 116 -10.44 0.00 4.78
N LYS A 117 -11.58 0.48 4.27
CA LYS A 117 -12.54 -0.35 3.53
C LYS A 117 -11.91 -0.94 2.26
N GLU A 118 -11.29 -0.10 1.42
CA GLU A 118 -10.64 -0.52 0.17
C GLU A 118 -9.55 -1.59 0.43
N LEU A 119 -8.70 -1.37 1.44
CA LEU A 119 -7.65 -2.34 1.81
C LEU A 119 -8.25 -3.64 2.36
N SER A 120 -9.33 -3.56 3.13
CA SER A 120 -10.02 -4.74 3.66
C SER A 120 -10.66 -5.58 2.55
N GLU A 121 -11.21 -4.91 1.53
CA GLU A 121 -11.77 -5.58 0.36
C GLU A 121 -10.67 -6.23 -0.50
N MET A 122 -9.53 -5.55 -0.66
CA MET A 122 -8.39 -6.04 -1.43
C MET A 122 -7.77 -7.30 -0.80
N PHE A 123 -7.51 -7.27 0.50
CA PHE A 123 -6.82 -8.34 1.21
C PHE A 123 -7.77 -9.37 1.87
N GLY A 124 -9.06 -9.08 1.93
CA GLY A 124 -10.07 -10.00 2.45
C GLY A 124 -9.81 -10.45 3.89
N ASN A 125 -9.88 -11.77 4.12
CA ASN A 125 -9.70 -12.37 5.46
C ASN A 125 -8.25 -12.45 5.93
N GLU A 126 -7.30 -12.04 5.11
CA GLU A 126 -5.87 -12.07 5.44
C GLU A 126 -5.41 -10.84 6.21
N VAL A 127 -6.31 -9.87 6.37
CA VAL A 127 -6.06 -8.65 7.11
C VAL A 127 -6.78 -8.66 8.45
N THR A 128 -6.03 -8.40 9.50
CA THR A 128 -6.60 -8.02 10.80
C THR A 128 -6.44 -6.51 10.98
N ILE A 129 -7.55 -5.83 11.22
CA ILE A 129 -7.56 -4.38 11.45
C ILE A 129 -7.60 -4.13 12.96
N GLN A 130 -6.65 -3.34 13.45
CA GLN A 130 -6.64 -2.86 14.83
C GLN A 130 -6.79 -1.34 14.83
N GLU A 131 -7.85 -0.85 15.45
CA GLU A 131 -8.01 0.56 15.73
C GLU A 131 -7.31 0.93 17.05
N VAL A 132 -6.43 1.92 16.98
CA VAL A 132 -5.68 2.42 18.13
C VAL A 132 -5.79 3.94 18.18
N SER A 133 -6.07 4.49 19.35
CA SER A 133 -6.04 5.92 19.57
C SER A 133 -4.88 6.29 20.48
N LYS A 134 -3.96 7.12 20.00
CA LYS A 134 -2.79 7.57 20.76
C LYS A 134 -2.88 9.07 21.02
N ALA A 135 -2.42 9.51 22.19
CA ALA A 135 -2.26 10.93 22.47
C ALA A 135 -1.24 11.57 21.51
N HIS A 136 -1.54 12.78 21.04
CA HIS A 136 -0.62 13.52 20.19
C HIS A 136 0.55 14.02 21.02
N ARG A 137 1.79 13.71 20.62
CA ARG A 137 3.02 14.01 21.39
C ARG A 137 3.21 15.49 21.68
N ALA A 138 2.80 16.39 20.77
CA ALA A 138 2.95 17.83 20.93
C ALA A 138 1.85 18.44 21.81
N ASP A 139 0.77 17.72 22.10
CA ASP A 139 -0.29 18.21 22.97
C ASP A 139 -0.11 17.71 24.39
N LYS A 140 0.49 18.55 25.23
CA LYS A 140 0.72 18.26 26.66
C LYS A 140 -0.60 18.13 27.46
N SER A 141 -1.73 18.62 26.95
CA SER A 141 -3.04 18.50 27.61
C SER A 141 -3.63 17.10 27.48
N GLY A 142 -3.14 16.27 26.54
CA GLY A 142 -3.63 14.93 26.23
C GLY A 142 -5.01 14.90 25.56
N LYS A 143 -5.58 16.07 25.20
CA LYS A 143 -6.89 16.17 24.56
C LYS A 143 -6.85 15.78 23.09
N SER A 144 -5.73 16.08 22.40
CA SER A 144 -5.57 15.73 20.99
C SER A 144 -5.19 14.26 20.87
N LYS A 145 -5.94 13.52 20.07
CA LYS A 145 -5.69 12.10 19.81
C LYS A 145 -5.43 11.86 18.34
N ILE A 146 -4.56 10.91 18.07
CA ILE A 146 -4.25 10.42 16.72
C ILE A 146 -4.96 9.08 16.57
N PRO A 147 -6.04 9.01 15.77
CA PRO A 147 -6.63 7.72 15.42
C PRO A 147 -5.70 7.00 14.44
N LEU A 148 -5.34 5.76 14.75
CA LEU A 148 -4.49 4.92 13.94
C LEU A 148 -5.26 3.64 13.60
N PHE A 149 -5.19 3.24 12.34
CA PHE A 149 -5.55 1.90 11.91
C PHE A 149 -4.27 1.16 11.57
N ILE A 150 -4.10 -0.02 12.14
CA ILE A 150 -2.97 -0.89 11.86
C ILE A 150 -3.56 -2.11 11.16
N LEU A 151 -3.14 -2.32 9.91
CA LEU A 151 -3.50 -3.51 9.17
C LEU A 151 -2.35 -4.51 9.33
N PHE A 152 -2.67 -5.67 9.86
CA PHE A 152 -1.76 -6.80 9.94
C PHE A 152 -2.11 -7.78 8.82
N LEU A 153 -1.21 -7.92 7.84
CA LEU A 153 -1.30 -8.99 6.85
C LEU A 153 -0.83 -10.30 7.50
N ARG A 154 -1.66 -11.31 7.43
CA ARG A 154 -1.29 -12.67 7.83
C ARG A 154 -0.46 -13.29 6.70
N MET A 155 0.86 -13.03 6.72
CA MET A 155 1.75 -13.77 5.83
C MET A 155 1.72 -15.23 6.24
N MET A 156 1.25 -16.11 5.36
CA MET A 156 1.49 -17.53 5.50
C MET A 156 2.99 -17.74 5.29
N MET A 157 3.72 -18.02 6.37
CA MET A 157 5.08 -18.54 6.26
C MET A 157 4.95 -19.94 5.67
N GLN A 158 5.34 -20.09 4.41
CA GLN A 158 5.63 -21.39 3.78
C GLN A 158 7.01 -21.84 4.19
#